data_5d4bbc603d75364544209fe28844ba1f
#
_entry.id   5d4bbc603d75364544209fe28844ba1f
#
_cell.length_a   1.000
_cell.length_b   1.000
_cell.length_c   1.000
_cell.angle_alpha   90.00
_cell.angle_beta   90.00
_cell.angle_gamma   90.00
#
_symmetry.space_group_name_H-M   'P 1'
#
loop_
_entity.id
_entity.type
_entity.pdbx_description
1 polymer ?
#
loop_
_entity_poly.entity_id
_entity_poly.type
_entity_poly.pdbx_seq_one_letter_code
_entity_poly.pdbx_strand_id
1 'polypeptide(L)' 'MDNILYALEKILEERKSSTEDKSYVSSLYSKGVNSILEKVSEESEEVIQAVKEEGRDEVIHEVADLWFHLMVLLRHE' A
#
# COMPACT_ATOMS: atom_id res chain seq x y z
N MET A 1 -6.12 -2.79 -20.80
CA MET A 1 -5.69 -2.77 -19.44
C MET A 1 -6.17 -3.99 -18.69
N ASP A 2 -5.96 -5.07 -19.32
CA ASP A 2 -6.45 -6.33 -18.89
C ASP A 2 -6.02 -6.62 -17.48
N ASN A 3 -6.86 -6.93 -16.66
CA ASN A 3 -6.65 -7.52 -15.34
C ASN A 3 -5.73 -6.82 -14.34
N ILE A 4 -5.18 -5.65 -14.65
CA ILE A 4 -4.29 -5.00 -13.70
C ILE A 4 -5.05 -4.55 -12.44
N LEU A 5 -6.27 -4.03 -12.63
CA LEU A 5 -7.10 -3.64 -11.50
C LEU A 5 -7.57 -4.86 -10.70
N TYR A 6 -7.80 -5.95 -11.39
CA TYR A 6 -8.17 -7.20 -10.75
C TYR A 6 -7.01 -7.73 -9.88
N ALA A 7 -5.78 -7.68 -10.42
CA ALA A 7 -4.60 -8.12 -9.68
C ALA A 7 -4.41 -7.26 -8.43
N LEU A 8 -4.58 -5.96 -8.55
CA LEU A 8 -4.49 -5.03 -7.44
C LEU A 8 -5.55 -5.35 -6.39
N GLU A 9 -6.79 -5.52 -6.81
CA GLU A 9 -7.90 -5.85 -5.92
C GLU A 9 -7.64 -7.13 -5.13
N LYS A 10 -7.08 -8.13 -5.80
CA LYS A 10 -6.78 -9.39 -5.17
C LYS A 10 -5.73 -9.27 -4.06
N ILE A 11 -4.70 -8.48 -4.32
CA ILE A 11 -3.66 -8.22 -3.32
C ILE A 11 -4.25 -7.48 -2.12
N LEU A 12 -5.07 -6.48 -2.36
CA LEU A 12 -5.72 -5.73 -1.30
C LEU A 12 -6.64 -6.61 -0.45
N GLU A 13 -7.35 -7.53 -1.08
CA GLU A 13 -8.22 -8.47 -0.39
C GLU A 13 -7.43 -9.38 0.55
N GLU A 14 -6.29 -9.87 0.09
CA GLU A 14 -5.41 -10.70 0.88
C GLU A 14 -4.89 -9.94 2.10
N ARG A 15 -4.50 -8.70 1.93
CA ARG A 15 -4.00 -7.86 3.01
C ARG A 15 -5.08 -7.56 4.04
N LYS A 16 -6.30 -7.36 3.56
CA LYS A 16 -7.45 -7.08 4.43
C LYS A 16 -7.68 -8.18 5.45
N SER A 17 -7.40 -9.43 5.08
CA SER A 17 -7.58 -10.58 5.95
C SER A 17 -6.37 -10.89 6.81
N SER A 18 -5.24 -10.23 6.57
CA SER A 18 -3.98 -10.53 7.25
C SER A 18 -3.98 -10.01 8.69
N THR A 19 -3.65 -10.88 9.63
CA THR A 19 -3.50 -10.50 11.03
C THR A 19 -2.32 -9.56 11.22
N GLU A 20 -1.24 -9.79 10.48
CA GLU A 20 -0.05 -8.95 10.53
C GLU A 20 -0.37 -7.53 10.09
N ASP A 21 -1.16 -7.40 9.02
CA ASP A 21 -1.54 -6.08 8.52
C ASP A 21 -2.44 -5.35 9.50
N LYS A 22 -3.31 -6.05 10.20
CA LYS A 22 -4.15 -5.42 11.23
C LYS A 22 -3.31 -4.85 12.37
N SER A 23 -2.31 -5.58 12.81
CA SER A 23 -1.38 -5.12 13.85
C SER A 23 -0.57 -3.93 13.37
N TYR A 24 -0.12 -3.98 12.12
CA TYR A 24 0.63 -2.89 11.50
C TYR A 24 -0.20 -1.61 11.44
N VAL A 25 -1.46 -1.71 10.99
CA VAL A 25 -2.34 -0.55 10.89
C VAL A 25 -2.60 0.05 12.27
N SER A 26 -2.81 -0.80 13.26
CA SER A 26 -2.99 -0.34 14.64
C SER A 26 -1.77 0.44 15.13
N SER A 27 -0.58 -0.04 14.79
CA SER A 27 0.67 0.64 15.14
C SER A 27 0.76 2.02 14.47
N LEU A 28 0.36 2.11 13.20
CA LEU A 28 0.36 3.38 12.48
C LEU A 28 -0.58 4.39 13.13
N TYR A 29 -1.77 3.97 13.49
CA TYR A 29 -2.73 4.84 14.16
C TYR A 29 -2.19 5.33 15.51
N SER A 30 -1.55 4.45 16.23
CA SER A 30 -0.94 4.77 17.52
C SER A 30 0.12 5.86 17.42
N LYS A 31 0.91 5.82 16.34
CA LYS A 31 1.99 6.79 16.12
C LYS A 31 1.49 8.12 15.57
N GLY A 32 0.31 8.14 14.99
CA GLY A 32 -0.31 9.36 14.49
C GLY A 32 -0.14 9.58 13.00
N VAL A 33 -0.78 10.64 12.50
CA VAL A 33 -0.88 10.89 11.07
C VAL A 33 0.47 11.06 10.37
N ASN A 34 1.47 11.63 11.06
CA ASN A 34 2.77 11.81 10.44
C ASN A 34 3.41 10.49 10.05
N SER A 35 3.19 9.46 10.84
CA SER A 35 3.69 8.13 10.55
C SER A 35 3.05 7.56 9.27
N ILE A 36 1.76 7.81 9.10
CA ILE A 36 1.03 7.39 7.90
C ILE A 36 1.55 8.13 6.68
N LEU A 37 1.76 9.45 6.81
CA LEU A 37 2.27 10.29 5.72
C LEU A 37 3.68 9.87 5.30
N GLU A 38 4.53 9.49 6.25
CA GLU A 38 5.85 8.97 5.94
C GLU A 38 5.76 7.71 5.09
N LYS A 39 4.84 6.82 5.40
CA LYS A 39 4.63 5.60 4.62
C LYS A 39 4.12 5.92 3.22
N VAL A 40 3.20 6.87 3.09
CA VAL A 40 2.71 7.28 1.78
C VAL A 40 3.88 7.79 0.92
N SER A 41 4.76 8.60 1.51
CA SER A 41 5.92 9.12 0.80
C SER A 41 6.87 8.01 0.36
N GLU A 42 7.19 7.08 1.27
CA GLU A 42 8.07 5.94 0.96
C GLU A 42 7.50 5.07 -0.14
N GLU A 43 6.22 4.74 -0.06
CA GLU A 43 5.60 3.87 -1.04
C GLU A 43 5.49 4.55 -2.41
N SER A 44 5.32 5.87 -2.43
CA SER A 44 5.33 6.62 -3.70
C SER A 44 6.68 6.52 -4.39
N GLU A 45 7.77 6.63 -3.62
CA GLU A 45 9.13 6.49 -4.15
C GLU A 45 9.35 5.07 -4.67
N GLU A 46 8.84 4.08 -3.97
CA GLU A 46 8.99 2.68 -4.38
C GLU A 46 8.24 2.37 -5.68
N VAL A 47 7.08 3.00 -5.88
CA VAL A 47 6.36 2.88 -7.15
C VAL A 47 7.21 3.43 -8.29
N ILE A 48 7.79 4.60 -8.08
CA ILE A 48 8.62 5.23 -9.10
C ILE A 48 9.82 4.33 -9.45
N GLN A 49 10.47 3.81 -8.44
CA GLN A 49 11.61 2.93 -8.66
C GLN A 49 11.21 1.64 -9.37
N ALA A 50 10.09 1.06 -9.00
CA ALA A 50 9.61 -0.17 -9.62
C ALA A 50 9.35 0.02 -11.11
N VAL A 51 8.78 1.16 -11.50
CA VAL A 51 8.53 1.46 -12.91
C VAL A 51 9.85 1.59 -13.68
N LYS A 52 10.85 2.18 -13.06
CA LYS A 52 12.14 2.43 -13.72
C LYS A 52 13.04 1.20 -13.79
N GLU A 53 13.04 0.37 -12.77
CA GLU A 53 14.07 -0.65 -12.61
C GLU A 53 13.56 -2.07 -12.41
N GLU A 54 12.27 -2.25 -12.22
CA GLU A 54 11.74 -3.58 -11.90
C GLU A 54 10.68 -3.97 -12.91
N GLY A 55 10.06 -5.11 -12.71
CA GLY A 55 9.07 -5.61 -13.66
C GLY A 55 7.65 -5.21 -13.28
N ARG A 56 6.74 -5.57 -14.18
CA ARG A 56 5.31 -5.27 -14.01
C ARG A 56 4.74 -5.79 -12.69
N ASP A 57 5.14 -6.98 -12.27
CA ASP A 57 4.62 -7.56 -11.04
C ASP A 57 5.00 -6.72 -9.82
N GLU A 58 6.23 -6.19 -9.81
CA GLU A 58 6.67 -5.33 -8.73
C GLU A 58 5.92 -4.00 -8.74
N VAL A 59 5.66 -3.47 -9.93
CA VAL A 59 4.87 -2.24 -10.05
C VAL A 59 3.49 -2.44 -9.42
N ILE A 60 2.84 -3.57 -9.70
CA ILE A 60 1.53 -3.88 -9.15
C ILE A 60 1.59 -3.98 -7.62
N HIS A 61 2.62 -4.65 -7.09
CA HIS A 61 2.78 -4.78 -5.65
C HIS A 61 3.02 -3.43 -4.97
N GLU A 62 3.86 -2.60 -5.57
CA GLU A 62 4.14 -1.30 -4.98
C GLU A 62 2.94 -0.35 -5.04
N VAL A 63 2.18 -0.43 -6.13
CA VAL A 63 0.93 0.34 -6.23
C VAL A 63 -0.07 -0.15 -5.19
N ALA A 64 -0.14 -1.46 -4.96
CA ALA A 64 -1.03 -2.01 -3.93
C ALA A 64 -0.63 -1.50 -2.55
N ASP A 65 0.67 -1.45 -2.24
CA ASP A 65 1.15 -0.94 -0.97
C ASP A 65 0.81 0.53 -0.79
N LEU A 66 1.01 1.33 -1.82
CA LEU A 66 0.64 2.75 -1.78
C LEU A 66 -0.86 2.91 -1.56
N TRP A 67 -1.66 2.18 -2.30
CA TRP A 67 -3.10 2.22 -2.19
C TRP A 67 -3.56 1.86 -0.78
N PHE A 68 -2.95 0.82 -0.22
CA PHE A 68 -3.26 0.36 1.13
C PHE A 68 -3.03 1.49 2.14
N HIS A 69 -1.89 2.17 2.05
CA HIS A 69 -1.57 3.26 2.97
C HIS A 69 -2.46 4.48 2.76
N LEU A 70 -2.88 4.73 1.51
CA LEU A 70 -3.84 5.80 1.25
C LEU A 70 -5.19 5.49 1.89
N MET A 71 -5.61 4.23 1.89
CA MET A 71 -6.84 3.83 2.55
C MET A 71 -6.73 3.96 4.07
N VAL A 72 -5.57 3.63 4.62
CA VAL A 72 -5.31 3.82 6.05
C VAL A 72 -5.41 5.30 6.40
N LEU A 73 -4.84 6.16 5.58
CA LEU A 73 -4.91 7.60 5.78
C LEU A 73 -6.34 8.11 5.78
N LEU A 74 -7.13 7.69 4.79
CA LEU A 74 -8.52 8.10 4.68
C LEU A 74 -9.33 7.68 5.90
N ARG A 75 -9.07 6.49 6.40
CA ARG A 75 -9.77 5.99 7.58
C ARG A 75 -9.38 6.76 8.83
N HIS A 76 -8.14 7.24 8.89
CA HIS A 76 -7.65 8.06 10.00
C HIS A 76 -8.36 9.42 10.04
N GLU A 77 -8.60 9.99 8.86
CA GLU A 77 -9.29 11.26 8.74
C GLU A 77 -10.80 11.10 8.89
#